data_079a40ed4056df91b8967275378e70e7
#
_entry.id   079a40ed4056df91b8967275378e70e7
#
_cell.length_a   1.000
_cell.length_b   1.000
_cell.length_c   1.000
_cell.angle_alpha   90.00
_cell.angle_beta   90.00
_cell.angle_gamma   90.00
#
_symmetry.space_group_name_H-M   'P 1'
#
loop_
_entity.id
_entity.type
_entity.pdbx_description
1 polymer ?
#
loop_
_entity_poly.entity_id
_entity_poly.type
_entity_poly.pdbx_seq_one_letter_code
_entity_poly.pdbx_strand_id
1 'polypeptide(L)'
;MRRLPVLLIGFAAALAAALIANAGSTGKTAFRTPDAGAACKVSGLSLVCSSLGSPGSVELRGRGGAQVVSRLPWWDASTPVLHTWHHGAISCRLAGNAILCRNDSTAIRITAAGLSVAS
;
A
#
# COMPACT_ATOMS: atom_id res chain seq x y z
N MET A 1 22.65 -2.72 -40.33
CA MET A 1 22.50 -2.40 -39.74
C MET A 1 22.22 -1.99 -39.32
N ARG A 2 22.03 -2.36 -39.33
CA ARG A 2 21.66 -2.07 -38.70
C ARG A 2 21.18 -1.92 -38.07
N ARG A 3 21.01 -2.20 -38.00
CA ARG A 3 20.55 -1.98 -37.14
C ARG A 3 20.15 -2.09 -36.49
N LEU A 4 20.05 -2.36 -36.33
CA LEU A 4 19.70 -2.44 -35.33
C LEU A 4 19.36 -2.22 -34.68
N PRO A 5 19.66 -2.58 -34.90
CA PRO A 5 19.32 -2.31 -33.93
C PRO A 5 18.84 -1.85 -33.37
N VAL A 6 18.41 -1.96 -33.35
CA VAL A 6 18.06 -1.32 -32.59
C VAL A 6 17.30 -1.37 -32.07
N LEU A 7 17.14 -1.95 -32.11
CA LEU A 7 16.59 -1.83 -31.34
C LEU A 7 16.42 -2.09 -30.58
N LEU A 8 16.40 -2.85 -30.88
CA LEU A 8 16.46 -2.98 -29.99
C LEU A 8 16.43 -2.46 -29.10
N ILE A 9 16.72 -2.61 -29.26
CA ILE A 9 16.87 -1.86 -28.25
C ILE A 9 15.74 -1.41 -27.61
N GLY A 10 15.18 -1.26 -27.98
CA GLY A 10 14.18 -0.73 -27.35
C GLY A 10 13.30 -1.56 -26.52
N PHE A 11 13.50 -2.08 -26.58
CA PHE A 11 13.05 -2.37 -25.68
C PHE A 11 13.09 -2.59 -24.62
N ALA A 12 13.32 -3.15 -24.80
CA ALA A 12 13.78 -3.38 -23.46
C ALA A 12 13.42 -2.24 -22.54
N ALA A 13 13.61 -1.08 -23.00
CA ALA A 13 13.22 0.10 -22.25
C ALA A 13 11.74 0.11 -21.95
N ALA A 14 10.96 -0.28 -22.89
CA ALA A 14 9.51 -0.32 -22.69
C ALA A 14 9.14 -1.30 -21.59
N LEU A 15 9.85 -2.39 -21.56
CA LEU A 15 9.64 -3.35 -20.54
C LEU A 15 9.87 -2.76 -19.16
N ALA A 16 10.92 -1.99 -19.03
CA ALA A 16 11.22 -1.37 -17.75
C ALA A 16 10.10 -0.44 -17.31
N ALA A 17 9.49 0.27 -18.22
CA ALA A 17 8.43 1.18 -17.86
C ALA A 17 7.23 0.44 -17.26
N ALA A 18 6.86 -0.67 -17.86
CA ALA A 18 5.74 -1.43 -17.32
C ALA A 18 6.05 -1.96 -15.95
N LEU A 19 7.27 -2.38 -15.76
CA LEU A 19 7.68 -2.88 -14.46
C LEU A 19 7.69 -1.79 -13.40
N ILE A 20 7.95 -0.58 -13.79
CA ILE A 20 7.99 0.51 -12.84
C ILE A 20 6.66 0.69 -12.15
N ALA A 21 5.55 0.60 -12.87
CA ALA A 21 4.25 0.74 -12.25
C ALA A 21 4.02 -0.33 -11.20
N ASN A 22 4.39 -1.54 -11.50
CA ASN A 22 4.22 -2.63 -10.56
C ASN A 22 5.23 -2.56 -9.43
N ALA A 23 6.46 -2.21 -9.76
CA ALA A 23 7.49 -2.09 -8.75
C ALA A 23 7.13 -1.00 -7.75
N GLY A 24 6.49 0.08 -8.20
CA GLY A 24 6.07 1.13 -7.30
C GLY A 24 5.07 0.65 -6.26
N SER A 25 4.23 -0.34 -6.61
CA SER A 25 3.28 -0.88 -5.66
C SER A 25 3.83 -2.05 -4.86
N THR A 26 4.79 -2.81 -5.39
CA THR A 26 5.31 -4.00 -4.71
C THR A 26 6.60 -3.76 -3.96
N GLY A 27 7.39 -2.77 -4.38
CA GLY A 27 8.67 -2.50 -3.75
C GLY A 27 8.61 -1.56 -2.56
N LYS A 28 7.45 -0.99 -2.27
CA LYS A 28 7.31 -0.04 -1.18
C LYS A 28 6.87 -0.73 0.09
N THR A 29 7.35 -0.23 1.22
CA THR A 29 7.01 -0.76 2.53
C THR A 29 6.01 0.10 3.28
N ALA A 30 5.66 1.27 2.73
CA ALA A 30 4.71 2.19 3.37
C ALA A 30 4.04 3.06 2.32
N PHE A 31 2.83 3.49 2.60
CA PHE A 31 2.08 4.40 1.74
C PHE A 31 1.03 5.15 2.56
N ARG A 32 0.57 6.27 2.04
CA ARG A 32 -0.39 7.13 2.73
C ARG A 32 -1.49 7.62 1.81
N THR A 33 -2.52 8.21 2.42
CA THR A 33 -3.57 8.90 1.66
C THR A 33 -3.07 10.26 1.17
N PRO A 34 -3.67 10.81 0.10
CA PRO A 34 -3.28 12.14 -0.38
C PRO A 34 -3.38 13.25 0.67
N ASP A 35 -4.38 13.17 1.56
CA ASP A 35 -4.56 14.16 2.62
C ASP A 35 -3.66 13.90 3.83
N ALA A 36 -2.83 12.86 3.77
CA ALA A 36 -1.92 12.47 4.84
C ALA A 36 -2.63 12.13 6.16
N GLY A 37 -3.93 11.85 6.10
CA GLY A 37 -4.70 11.55 7.31
C GLY A 37 -4.62 10.09 7.72
N ALA A 38 -4.13 9.21 6.84
CA ALA A 38 -4.03 7.79 7.11
C ALA A 38 -2.86 7.19 6.34
N ALA A 39 -2.32 6.10 6.85
CA ALA A 39 -1.18 5.45 6.21
C ALA A 39 -1.07 4.01 6.67
N CYS A 40 -0.38 3.20 5.87
CA CYS A 40 -0.13 1.80 6.18
C CYS A 40 1.34 1.48 5.95
N LYS A 41 1.87 0.53 6.71
CA LYS A 41 3.24 0.05 6.49
C LYS A 41 3.36 -1.43 6.79
N VAL A 42 4.34 -2.05 6.17
CA VAL A 42 4.67 -3.45 6.40
C VAL A 42 5.29 -3.61 7.78
N SER A 43 4.87 -4.63 8.50
CA SER A 43 5.45 -4.99 9.78
C SER A 43 5.56 -6.52 9.79
N GLY A 44 6.73 -7.02 9.42
CA GLY A 44 6.93 -8.46 9.26
C GLY A 44 6.07 -9.01 8.13
N LEU A 45 5.19 -9.93 8.46
CA LEU A 45 4.25 -10.53 7.49
C LEU A 45 2.89 -9.84 7.52
N SER A 46 2.78 -8.73 8.25
CA SER A 46 1.53 -8.02 8.45
C SER A 46 1.59 -6.62 7.86
N LEU A 47 0.44 -5.99 7.78
CA LEU A 47 0.30 -4.60 7.42
C LEU A 47 -0.29 -3.86 8.61
N VAL A 48 0.33 -2.77 9.02
CA VAL A 48 -0.18 -1.92 10.10
C VAL A 48 -0.65 -0.62 9.50
N CYS A 49 -1.91 -0.28 9.74
CA CYS A 49 -2.52 0.94 9.24
C CYS A 49 -2.95 1.83 10.39
N SER A 50 -2.70 3.12 10.23
CA SER A 50 -2.96 4.12 11.27
C SER A 50 -3.72 5.29 10.69
N SER A 51 -4.45 5.98 11.55
CA SER A 51 -5.25 7.13 11.19
C SER A 51 -5.05 8.24 12.22
N LEU A 52 -5.04 9.49 11.77
CA LEU A 52 -4.96 10.62 12.68
C LEU A 52 -6.18 10.68 13.59
N GLY A 53 -7.33 10.21 13.13
CA GLY A 53 -8.57 10.23 13.90
C GLY A 53 -8.75 9.06 14.84
N SER A 54 -7.75 8.17 14.95
CA SER A 54 -7.84 7.00 15.81
C SER A 54 -6.59 6.90 16.67
N PRO A 55 -6.71 6.69 18.00
CA PRO A 55 -5.54 6.54 18.85
C PRO A 55 -4.80 5.22 18.65
N GLY A 56 -5.47 4.22 18.06
CA GLY A 56 -4.85 2.94 17.77
C GLY A 56 -4.63 2.74 16.30
N SER A 57 -3.89 1.71 15.99
CA SER A 57 -3.67 1.26 14.62
C SER A 57 -4.28 -0.13 14.47
N VAL A 58 -4.53 -0.54 13.22
CA VAL A 58 -5.03 -1.88 12.96
C VAL A 58 -3.93 -2.67 12.26
N GLU A 59 -3.73 -3.90 12.72
CA GLU A 59 -2.79 -4.83 12.11
C GLU A 59 -3.58 -5.88 11.33
N LEU A 60 -3.32 -5.98 10.03
CA LEU A 60 -3.93 -6.96 9.15
C LEU A 60 -2.87 -7.97 8.75
N ARG A 61 -3.12 -9.23 9.06
CA ARG A 61 -2.22 -10.33 8.72
C ARG A 61 -2.57 -10.88 7.34
N GLY A 62 -1.75 -11.76 6.82
CA GLY A 62 -2.02 -12.41 5.54
C GLY A 62 -3.31 -13.20 5.53
N ARG A 63 -3.75 -13.67 6.69
CA ARG A 63 -5.02 -14.37 6.83
C ARG A 63 -5.60 -14.12 8.21
N GLY A 64 -6.90 -14.31 8.32
CA GLY A 64 -7.60 -14.17 9.59
C GLY A 64 -8.02 -12.74 9.84
N GLY A 65 -8.47 -12.48 11.06
CA GLY A 65 -9.00 -11.18 11.44
C GLY A 65 -7.92 -10.14 11.67
N ALA A 66 -8.34 -8.91 11.76
CA ALA A 66 -7.46 -7.80 12.09
C ALA A 66 -7.49 -7.57 13.60
N GLN A 67 -6.45 -6.97 14.14
CA GLN A 67 -6.41 -6.63 15.56
C GLN A 67 -5.92 -5.20 15.74
N VAL A 68 -6.38 -4.58 16.81
CA VAL A 68 -5.99 -3.21 17.15
C VAL A 68 -4.68 -3.27 17.94
N VAL A 69 -3.74 -2.43 17.55
CA VAL A 69 -2.46 -2.31 18.23
C VAL A 69 -2.24 -0.84 18.55
N SER A 70 -1.42 -0.56 19.55
CA SER A 70 -1.15 0.81 19.94
C SER A 70 0.09 1.30 19.22
N ARG A 71 -0.07 2.33 18.39
CA ARG A 71 1.04 2.90 17.62
C ARG A 71 0.85 4.39 17.47
N LEU A 72 1.95 5.13 17.48
CA LEU A 72 1.93 6.56 17.21
C LEU A 72 1.98 6.80 15.70
N PRO A 73 1.51 7.95 15.23
CA PRO A 73 1.68 8.32 13.83
C PRO A 73 3.15 8.29 13.45
N TRP A 74 3.45 7.72 12.29
CA TRP A 74 4.83 7.46 11.86
C TRP A 74 5.13 7.98 10.46
N TRP A 75 4.12 8.40 9.71
CA TRP A 75 4.33 8.84 8.32
C TRP A 75 4.50 10.34 8.24
N ASP A 76 5.06 10.77 7.12
CA ASP A 76 5.27 12.18 6.83
C ASP A 76 5.13 12.43 5.33
N ALA A 77 5.57 13.61 4.89
CA ALA A 77 5.42 13.99 3.49
C ALA A 77 6.23 13.11 2.54
N SER A 78 7.26 12.43 3.01
CA SER A 78 8.07 11.55 2.17
C SER A 78 7.44 10.18 1.97
N THR A 79 6.42 9.83 2.74
CA THR A 79 5.70 8.58 2.56
C THR A 79 4.90 8.66 1.26
N PRO A 80 5.06 7.72 0.33
CA PRO A 80 4.41 7.84 -0.98
C PRO A 80 2.92 7.60 -0.94
N VAL A 81 2.22 8.16 -1.92
CA VAL A 81 0.82 7.86 -2.19
C VAL A 81 0.80 6.81 -3.28
N LEU A 82 0.21 5.66 -2.99
CA LEU A 82 0.10 4.56 -3.96
C LEU A 82 -1.36 4.24 -4.21
N HIS A 83 -1.71 3.99 -5.46
CA HIS A 83 -3.10 3.67 -5.82
C HIS A 83 -3.43 2.20 -5.56
N THR A 84 -2.45 1.34 -5.70
CA THR A 84 -2.59 -0.08 -5.40
C THR A 84 -1.32 -0.59 -4.72
N TRP A 85 -1.49 -1.63 -3.90
CA TRP A 85 -0.37 -2.17 -3.16
C TRP A 85 -0.66 -3.62 -2.79
N HIS A 86 0.37 -4.45 -2.79
CA HIS A 86 0.26 -5.87 -2.47
C HIS A 86 1.41 -6.30 -1.59
N HIS A 87 1.12 -7.19 -0.66
CA HIS A 87 2.14 -7.83 0.16
C HIS A 87 1.61 -9.21 0.58
N GLY A 88 2.08 -10.26 -0.07
CA GLY A 88 1.57 -11.60 0.17
C GLY A 88 0.08 -11.68 -0.17
N ALA A 89 -0.70 -12.13 0.78
CA ALA A 89 -2.15 -12.27 0.60
C ALA A 89 -2.92 -10.98 0.88
N ILE A 90 -2.23 -9.91 1.23
CA ILE A 90 -2.86 -8.62 1.52
C ILE A 90 -2.85 -7.77 0.26
N SER A 91 -3.99 -7.20 -0.09
CA SER A 91 -4.08 -6.26 -1.19
C SER A 91 -4.78 -4.99 -0.72
N CYS A 92 -4.30 -3.85 -1.19
CA CYS A 92 -4.82 -2.55 -0.83
C CYS A 92 -5.07 -1.72 -2.08
N ARG A 93 -6.01 -0.79 -1.99
CA ARG A 93 -6.24 0.21 -3.01
C ARG A 93 -6.63 1.53 -2.37
N LEU A 94 -6.36 2.59 -3.09
CA LEU A 94 -6.72 3.94 -2.66
C LEU A 94 -8.01 4.35 -3.35
N ALA A 95 -8.95 4.86 -2.58
CA ALA A 95 -10.21 5.39 -3.09
C ALA A 95 -10.40 6.78 -2.47
N GLY A 96 -10.06 7.83 -3.22
CA GLY A 96 -10.05 9.19 -2.67
C GLY A 96 -9.04 9.30 -1.54
N ASN A 97 -9.50 9.62 -0.35
CA ASN A 97 -8.66 9.67 0.84
C ASN A 97 -8.93 8.49 1.78
N ALA A 98 -9.30 7.35 1.21
CA ALA A 98 -9.50 6.12 1.97
C ALA A 98 -8.55 5.05 1.45
N ILE A 99 -7.92 4.34 2.35
CA ILE A 99 -7.16 3.13 2.03
C ILE A 99 -8.05 1.94 2.34
N LEU A 100 -8.21 1.06 1.37
CA LEU A 100 -9.03 -0.13 1.52
C LEU A 100 -8.14 -1.35 1.36
N CYS A 101 -7.96 -2.11 2.42
CA CYS A 101 -7.10 -3.29 2.41
C CYS A 101 -7.89 -4.52 2.80
N ARG A 102 -7.47 -5.66 2.26
CA ARG A 102 -8.13 -6.92 2.58
C ARG A 102 -7.17 -8.09 2.47
N ASN A 103 -7.54 -9.15 3.17
CA ASN A 103 -6.93 -10.46 3.03
C ASN A 103 -8.02 -11.48 2.67
N ASP A 104 -7.85 -12.75 3.04
CA ASP A 104 -8.80 -13.79 2.70
C ASP A 104 -10.16 -13.68 3.38
N SER A 105 -10.25 -13.00 4.52
CA SER A 105 -11.47 -13.00 5.32
C SER A 105 -11.82 -11.66 5.93
N THR A 106 -10.95 -10.67 5.84
CA THR A 106 -11.13 -9.40 6.53
C THR A 106 -10.84 -8.24 5.60
N ALA A 107 -11.63 -7.20 5.70
CA ALA A 107 -11.43 -5.94 5.00
C ALA A 107 -11.33 -4.81 6.01
N ILE A 108 -10.41 -3.87 5.76
CA ILE A 108 -10.27 -2.70 6.61
C ILE A 108 -10.35 -1.45 5.74
N ARG A 109 -10.85 -0.39 6.32
CA ARG A 109 -10.94 0.91 5.68
C ARG A 109 -10.33 1.94 6.61
N ILE A 110 -9.40 2.71 6.10
CA ILE A 110 -8.64 3.68 6.87
C ILE A 110 -8.78 5.05 6.22
N THR A 111 -9.23 6.02 7.00
CA THR A 111 -9.36 7.42 6.57
C THR A 111 -8.79 8.31 7.66
N ALA A 112 -8.70 9.61 7.38
CA ALA A 112 -8.29 10.58 8.39
C ALA A 112 -9.22 10.57 9.61
N ALA A 113 -10.47 10.17 9.43
CA ALA A 113 -11.45 10.16 10.53
C ALA A 113 -11.33 8.93 11.42
N GLY A 114 -10.76 7.85 10.92
CA GLY A 114 -10.63 6.65 11.74
C GLY A 114 -10.47 5.38 10.93
N LEU A 115 -10.66 4.27 11.63
CA LEU A 115 -10.47 2.91 11.13
C LEU A 115 -11.78 2.14 11.24
N SER A 116 -12.05 1.27 10.28
CA SER A 116 -13.15 0.32 10.39
C SER A 116 -12.73 -1.04 9.86
N VAL A 117 -13.30 -2.09 10.43
CA VAL A 117 -12.97 -3.47 10.11
C VAL A 117 -14.25 -4.22 9.79
N ALA A 118 -14.22 -5.02 8.72
CA ALA A 118 -15.34 -5.86 8.34
C ALA A 118 -14.83 -7.28 8.06
N SER A 119 -15.64 -8.26 8.40
CA SER A 119 -15.28 -9.67 8.17
C SER A 119 -16.18 -10.27 7.11
#